data_b24be83b37dba2eae33cd43eb24f4a44
#
_entry.id   b24be83b37dba2eae33cd43eb24f4a44
#
_cell.length_a   1.000
_cell.length_b   1.000
_cell.length_c   1.000
_cell.angle_alpha   90.00
_cell.angle_beta   90.00
_cell.angle_gamma   90.00
#
_symmetry.space_group_name_H-M   'P 1'
#
loop_
_entity.id
_entity.type
_entity.pdbx_description
1 polymer ?
#
loop_
_entity_poly.entity_id
_entity_poly.type
_entity_poly.pdbx_seq_one_letter_code
_entity_poly.pdbx_strand_id
1 'polypeptide(L)'
;LERIMMSILASILRFTFRSLLLIGFLLFLLAPSLMRVNYYRRLDTGEGSRKADRAGVRLSKRLAWFFGMRLQVTGEPQPGAVLMAANHISWLDIPVLHGASAMGFVSKAEVENWPVFRYIARTGGTIFHQRGNHDSAAGVNSLMVERLQLGRAVTIFPEGGIQPGAPMRVFHARMFKAAVDVGCPVQPVAVRYMRDGKVDEAVSFRVGESMAVNFCRQLARPKTVAEVHFLPSISALDQPRRVLAEGARAAVITRYES
;
A
#
# COMPACT_ATOMS: atom_id res chain seq x y z
N LEU A 1 16.04 28.00 -21.92
CA LEU A 1 16.59 26.77 -22.53
C LEU A 1 17.47 26.02 -21.55
N GLU A 2 18.42 26.67 -20.87
CA GLU A 2 19.34 26.05 -19.91
C GLU A 2 18.60 25.35 -18.75
N ARG A 3 17.60 25.99 -18.14
CA ARG A 3 16.80 25.37 -17.05
C ARG A 3 16.08 24.09 -17.48
N ILE A 4 15.57 24.07 -18.71
CA ILE A 4 14.91 22.86 -19.27
C ILE A 4 15.94 21.76 -19.48
N MET A 5 17.07 22.09 -20.08
CA MET A 5 18.17 21.15 -20.32
C MET A 5 18.72 20.56 -19.01
N MET A 6 18.95 21.39 -18.00
CA MET A 6 19.36 20.96 -16.65
C MET A 6 18.33 20.03 -16.00
N SER A 7 17.03 20.32 -16.16
CA SER A 7 15.95 19.46 -15.63
C SER A 7 15.91 18.09 -16.30
N ILE A 8 16.09 18.06 -17.63
CA ILE A 8 16.15 16.80 -18.40
C ILE A 8 17.38 15.98 -17.98
N LEU A 9 18.55 16.60 -17.93
CA LEU A 9 19.79 15.93 -17.51
C LEU A 9 19.66 15.36 -16.09
N ALA A 10 19.12 16.14 -15.16
CA ALA A 10 18.87 15.68 -13.80
C ALA A 10 17.88 14.51 -13.74
N SER A 11 16.88 14.47 -14.64
CA SER A 11 15.93 13.35 -14.73
C SER A 11 16.58 12.08 -15.26
N ILE A 12 17.43 12.21 -16.30
CA ILE A 12 18.20 11.08 -16.84
C ILE A 12 19.16 10.53 -15.79
N LEU A 13 19.90 11.39 -15.10
CA LEU A 13 20.82 10.96 -14.03
C LEU A 13 20.10 10.22 -12.90
N ARG A 14 18.95 10.75 -12.44
CA ARG A 14 18.13 10.08 -11.42
C ARG A 14 17.64 8.72 -11.90
N PHE A 15 17.11 8.65 -13.11
CA PHE A 15 16.62 7.40 -13.70
C PHE A 15 17.75 6.36 -13.75
N THR A 16 18.89 6.71 -14.35
CA THR A 16 20.04 5.79 -14.50
C THR A 16 20.54 5.32 -13.13
N PHE A 17 20.79 6.25 -12.20
CA PHE A 17 21.29 5.93 -10.87
C PHE A 17 20.33 5.01 -10.10
N ARG A 18 19.03 5.34 -10.05
CA ARG A 18 18.05 4.54 -9.34
C ARG A 18 17.79 3.19 -10.00
N SER A 19 17.83 3.13 -11.33
CA SER A 19 17.72 1.87 -12.07
C SER A 19 18.88 0.93 -11.75
N LEU A 20 20.10 1.42 -11.74
CA LEU A 20 21.28 0.62 -11.36
C LEU A 20 21.20 0.14 -9.93
N LEU A 21 20.81 0.99 -8.98
CA LEU A 21 20.60 0.60 -7.59
C LEU A 21 19.48 -0.43 -7.44
N LEU A 22 18.36 -0.25 -8.15
CA LEU A 22 17.23 -1.20 -8.12
C LEU A 22 17.63 -2.55 -8.72
N ILE A 23 18.34 -2.55 -9.85
CA ILE A 23 18.86 -3.79 -10.46
C ILE A 23 19.81 -4.49 -9.50
N GLY A 24 20.77 -3.79 -8.91
CA GLY A 24 21.66 -4.35 -7.91
C GLY A 24 20.91 -4.90 -6.70
N PHE A 25 19.89 -4.20 -6.23
CA PHE A 25 19.02 -4.69 -5.17
C PHE A 25 18.27 -5.98 -5.56
N LEU A 26 17.67 -6.00 -6.74
CA LEU A 26 16.93 -7.18 -7.24
C LEU A 26 17.85 -8.40 -7.39
N LEU A 27 19.06 -8.21 -7.91
CA LEU A 27 20.00 -9.29 -8.15
C LEU A 27 20.64 -9.83 -6.85
N PHE A 28 21.01 -8.94 -5.92
CA PHE A 28 21.86 -9.34 -4.79
C PHE A 28 21.17 -9.30 -3.43
N LEU A 29 20.12 -8.50 -3.24
CA LEU A 29 19.51 -8.27 -1.93
C LEU A 29 18.06 -8.70 -1.81
N LEU A 30 17.31 -8.80 -2.91
CA LEU A 30 15.90 -9.17 -2.85
C LEU A 30 15.73 -10.61 -2.37
N ALA A 31 16.40 -11.58 -3.00
CA ALA A 31 16.28 -12.97 -2.62
C ALA A 31 16.68 -13.23 -1.15
N PRO A 32 17.84 -12.77 -0.65
CA PRO A 32 18.17 -12.88 0.77
C PRO A 32 17.16 -12.20 1.71
N SER A 33 16.61 -11.05 1.31
CA SER A 33 15.60 -10.33 2.12
C SER A 33 14.31 -11.15 2.24
N LEU A 34 13.85 -11.72 1.14
CA LEU A 34 12.64 -12.56 1.11
C LEU A 34 12.86 -13.89 1.82
N MET A 35 14.03 -14.52 1.64
CA MET A 35 14.41 -15.74 2.38
C MET A 35 14.41 -15.48 3.90
N ARG A 36 14.90 -14.33 4.33
CA ARG A 36 14.90 -13.94 5.74
C ARG A 36 13.48 -13.75 6.30
N VAL A 37 12.57 -13.12 5.53
CA VAL A 37 11.16 -12.99 5.94
C VAL A 37 10.51 -14.37 6.05
N ASN A 38 10.70 -15.23 5.04
CA ASN A 38 10.14 -16.58 5.03
C ASN A 38 10.72 -17.46 6.14
N TYR A 39 12.02 -17.35 6.40
CA TYR A 39 12.66 -18.06 7.51
C TYR A 39 12.01 -17.70 8.85
N TYR A 40 11.88 -16.41 9.16
CA TYR A 40 11.26 -15.98 10.40
C TYR A 40 9.78 -16.39 10.52
N ARG A 41 9.04 -16.42 9.42
CA ARG A 41 7.65 -16.91 9.43
C ARG A 41 7.54 -18.39 9.73
N ARG A 42 8.50 -19.20 9.24
CA ARG A 42 8.52 -20.65 9.50
C ARG A 42 8.84 -21.03 10.94
N LEU A 43 9.37 -20.10 11.73
CA LEU A 43 9.65 -20.37 13.14
C LEU A 43 8.36 -20.54 13.97
N ASP A 44 7.22 -20.16 13.41
CA ASP A 44 5.86 -20.26 14.01
C ASP A 44 5.79 -19.82 15.48
N THR A 45 6.55 -18.79 15.82
CA THR A 45 6.59 -18.19 17.15
C THR A 45 6.15 -16.73 17.07
N GLY A 46 5.57 -16.19 18.14
CA GLY A 46 5.23 -14.76 18.21
C GLY A 46 6.44 -13.84 17.95
N GLU A 47 7.64 -14.26 18.34
CA GLU A 47 8.87 -13.53 18.05
C GLU A 47 9.29 -13.67 16.58
N GLY A 48 9.16 -14.86 15.99
CA GLY A 48 9.39 -15.10 14.56
C GLY A 48 8.49 -14.22 13.70
N SER A 49 7.21 -14.17 14.02
CA SER A 49 6.25 -13.30 13.34
C SER A 49 6.66 -11.82 13.40
N ARG A 50 6.99 -11.30 14.59
CA ARG A 50 7.48 -9.92 14.75
C ARG A 50 8.78 -9.64 13.99
N LYS A 51 9.71 -10.61 13.91
CA LYS A 51 10.94 -10.49 13.11
C LYS A 51 10.66 -10.46 11.62
N ALA A 52 9.73 -11.29 11.14
CA ALA A 52 9.28 -11.30 9.75
C ALA A 52 8.64 -9.96 9.36
N ASP A 53 7.76 -9.43 10.19
CA ASP A 53 7.09 -8.16 9.97
C ASP A 53 8.10 -6.99 9.90
N ARG A 54 9.04 -6.93 10.85
CA ARG A 54 10.13 -5.94 10.82
C ARG A 54 11.01 -6.05 9.58
N ALA A 55 11.27 -7.26 9.11
CA ALA A 55 12.04 -7.48 7.89
C ALA A 55 11.27 -7.04 6.65
N GLY A 56 9.97 -7.34 6.57
CA GLY A 56 9.06 -6.89 5.51
C GLY A 56 8.93 -5.37 5.45
N VAL A 57 8.73 -4.72 6.59
CA VAL A 57 8.69 -3.25 6.68
C VAL A 57 9.98 -2.62 6.16
N ARG A 58 11.16 -3.14 6.57
CA ARG A 58 12.45 -2.64 6.06
C ARG A 58 12.61 -2.83 4.55
N LEU A 59 12.17 -3.97 4.02
CA LEU A 59 12.17 -4.24 2.59
C LEU A 59 11.31 -3.21 1.84
N SER A 60 10.10 -2.96 2.32
CA SER A 60 9.16 -2.03 1.69
C SER A 60 9.65 -0.57 1.77
N LYS A 61 10.26 -0.16 2.88
CA LYS A 61 10.93 1.16 2.98
C LYS A 61 12.02 1.34 1.93
N ARG A 62 12.83 0.31 1.68
CA ARG A 62 13.87 0.34 0.63
C ARG A 62 13.24 0.44 -0.75
N LEU A 63 12.19 -0.35 -1.02
CA LEU A 63 11.48 -0.28 -2.30
C LEU A 63 10.91 1.13 -2.54
N ALA A 64 10.21 1.72 -1.59
CA ALA A 64 9.72 3.08 -1.70
C ALA A 64 10.86 4.10 -1.93
N TRP A 65 11.99 3.93 -1.23
CA TRP A 65 13.16 4.80 -1.38
C TRP A 65 13.78 4.77 -2.78
N PHE A 66 13.82 3.61 -3.47
CA PHE A 66 14.31 3.53 -4.87
C PHE A 66 13.48 4.40 -5.81
N PHE A 67 12.20 4.58 -5.53
CA PHE A 67 11.33 5.50 -6.28
C PHE A 67 11.35 6.94 -5.75
N GLY A 68 12.28 7.25 -4.85
CA GLY A 68 12.46 8.59 -4.30
C GLY A 68 11.43 8.98 -3.25
N MET A 69 10.68 8.04 -2.69
CA MET A 69 9.72 8.31 -1.64
C MET A 69 10.44 8.50 -0.30
N ARG A 70 10.17 9.61 0.39
CA ARG A 70 10.56 9.86 1.76
C ARG A 70 9.33 9.66 2.65
N LEU A 71 9.30 8.56 3.37
CA LEU A 71 8.17 8.22 4.21
C LEU A 71 8.11 9.12 5.46
N GLN A 72 6.95 9.71 5.69
CA GLN A 72 6.57 10.38 6.94
C GLN A 72 5.30 9.73 7.48
N VAL A 73 5.32 9.38 8.77
CA VAL A 73 4.20 8.69 9.42
C VAL A 73 3.69 9.55 10.57
N THR A 74 2.37 9.74 10.62
CA THR A 74 1.67 10.46 11.69
C THR A 74 0.57 9.57 12.25
N GLY A 75 0.33 9.64 13.54
CA GLY A 75 -0.53 8.70 14.25
C GLY A 75 0.12 7.32 14.41
N GLU A 76 -0.60 6.42 15.03
CA GLU A 76 -0.12 5.07 15.29
C GLU A 76 -1.05 4.01 14.67
N PRO A 77 -0.46 2.97 14.06
CA PRO A 77 -1.27 1.86 13.58
C PRO A 77 -1.89 1.12 14.75
N GLN A 78 -3.19 0.87 14.66
CA GLN A 78 -3.93 0.06 15.64
C GLN A 78 -3.31 -1.34 15.70
N PRO A 79 -2.89 -1.81 16.90
CA PRO A 79 -2.33 -3.14 17.04
C PRO A 79 -3.39 -4.23 16.93
N GLY A 80 -2.97 -5.42 16.52
CA GLY A 80 -3.83 -6.61 16.48
C GLY A 80 -4.74 -6.68 15.25
N ALA A 81 -5.93 -7.24 15.44
CA ALA A 81 -6.93 -7.36 14.38
C ALA A 81 -7.50 -5.98 14.03
N VAL A 82 -7.22 -5.49 12.84
CA VAL A 82 -7.73 -4.20 12.36
C VAL A 82 -7.93 -4.22 10.85
N LEU A 83 -9.04 -3.70 10.37
CA LEU A 83 -9.25 -3.43 8.95
C LEU A 83 -8.81 -1.98 8.67
N MET A 84 -7.70 -1.81 7.96
CA MET A 84 -7.22 -0.50 7.53
C MET A 84 -7.88 -0.12 6.20
N ALA A 85 -8.54 1.04 6.16
CA ALA A 85 -9.21 1.56 4.97
C ALA A 85 -8.44 2.78 4.45
N ALA A 86 -7.69 2.61 3.36
CA ALA A 86 -6.82 3.63 2.78
C ALA A 86 -7.36 4.15 1.44
N ASN A 87 -7.12 5.43 1.13
CA ASN A 87 -7.27 5.94 -0.23
C ASN A 87 -6.19 5.37 -1.15
N HIS A 88 -6.45 5.37 -2.48
CA HIS A 88 -5.58 4.72 -3.47
C HIS A 88 -5.19 5.65 -4.61
N ILE A 89 -3.94 6.12 -4.58
CA ILE A 89 -3.41 7.13 -5.51
C ILE A 89 -2.46 6.49 -6.53
N SER A 90 -1.67 5.51 -6.09
CA SER A 90 -0.59 4.92 -6.87
C SER A 90 -0.31 3.49 -6.44
N TRP A 91 0.28 2.69 -7.32
CA TRP A 91 0.83 1.39 -6.93
C TRP A 91 1.93 1.52 -5.85
N LEU A 92 2.53 2.70 -5.72
CA LEU A 92 3.50 3.01 -4.67
C LEU A 92 2.88 3.07 -3.27
N ASP A 93 1.54 3.16 -3.16
CA ASP A 93 0.86 3.10 -1.85
C ASP A 93 1.18 1.79 -1.12
N ILE A 94 1.36 0.68 -1.87
CA ILE A 94 1.67 -0.63 -1.28
C ILE A 94 3.00 -0.61 -0.51
N PRO A 95 4.17 -0.30 -1.12
CA PRO A 95 5.43 -0.24 -0.38
C PRO A 95 5.48 0.92 0.62
N VAL A 96 4.74 2.00 0.42
CA VAL A 96 4.65 3.13 1.35
C VAL A 96 3.91 2.72 2.62
N LEU A 97 2.69 2.18 2.49
CA LEU A 97 1.87 1.72 3.63
C LEU A 97 2.54 0.56 4.37
N HIS A 98 3.02 -0.46 3.66
CA HIS A 98 3.73 -1.58 4.29
C HIS A 98 5.06 -1.13 4.92
N GLY A 99 5.69 -0.07 4.38
CA GLY A 99 6.84 0.57 5.00
C GLY A 99 6.48 1.34 6.28
N ALA A 100 5.27 1.85 6.40
CA ALA A 100 4.79 2.52 7.61
C ALA A 100 4.47 1.52 8.73
N SER A 101 3.78 0.44 8.40
CA SER A 101 3.44 -0.64 9.35
C SER A 101 3.29 -1.97 8.63
N ALA A 102 3.51 -3.07 9.37
CA ALA A 102 3.26 -4.41 8.85
C ALA A 102 1.75 -4.65 8.70
N MET A 103 1.31 -4.90 7.47
CA MET A 103 -0.09 -5.14 7.12
C MET A 103 -0.21 -6.00 5.87
N GLY A 104 -1.27 -6.80 5.77
CA GLY A 104 -1.63 -7.49 4.54
C GLY A 104 -2.45 -6.60 3.63
N PHE A 105 -2.48 -6.89 2.32
CA PHE A 105 -3.29 -6.14 1.35
C PHE A 105 -4.27 -7.05 0.63
N VAL A 106 -5.36 -6.46 0.16
CA VAL A 106 -6.22 -7.08 -0.83
C VAL A 106 -5.87 -6.50 -2.20
N SER A 107 -5.43 -7.33 -3.12
CA SER A 107 -4.95 -6.94 -4.45
C SER A 107 -5.68 -7.70 -5.55
N LYS A 108 -5.61 -7.17 -6.78
CA LYS A 108 -6.12 -7.86 -7.96
C LYS A 108 -5.28 -9.08 -8.29
N ALA A 109 -5.94 -10.14 -8.80
CA ALA A 109 -5.27 -11.37 -9.23
C ALA A 109 -4.29 -11.14 -10.40
N GLU A 110 -4.50 -10.12 -11.24
CA GLU A 110 -3.61 -9.82 -12.36
C GLU A 110 -2.18 -9.50 -11.92
N VAL A 111 -1.98 -9.03 -10.68
CA VAL A 111 -0.66 -8.81 -10.08
C VAL A 111 0.10 -10.14 -9.90
N GLU A 112 -0.60 -11.27 -9.81
CA GLU A 112 0.01 -12.61 -9.75
C GLU A 112 0.73 -13.01 -11.06
N ASN A 113 0.38 -12.40 -12.19
CA ASN A 113 1.02 -12.67 -13.48
C ASN A 113 2.46 -12.10 -13.57
N TRP A 114 2.86 -11.29 -12.60
CA TRP A 114 4.19 -10.69 -12.52
C TRP A 114 5.02 -11.42 -11.48
N PRO A 115 5.96 -12.33 -11.84
CA PRO A 115 6.58 -13.30 -10.91
C PRO A 115 7.22 -12.64 -9.68
N VAL A 116 7.94 -11.53 -9.87
CA VAL A 116 8.60 -10.80 -8.78
C VAL A 116 7.57 -10.16 -7.87
N PHE A 117 6.58 -9.46 -8.43
CA PHE A 117 5.51 -8.83 -7.66
C PHE A 117 4.66 -9.85 -6.93
N ARG A 118 4.30 -10.97 -7.58
CA ARG A 118 3.60 -12.08 -6.94
C ARG A 118 4.35 -12.60 -5.72
N TYR A 119 5.65 -12.83 -5.85
CA TYR A 119 6.43 -13.35 -4.75
C TYR A 119 6.55 -12.37 -3.58
N ILE A 120 6.81 -11.08 -3.88
CA ILE A 120 6.84 -10.01 -2.87
C ILE A 120 5.47 -9.87 -2.18
N ALA A 121 4.38 -9.82 -2.95
CA ALA A 121 3.04 -9.67 -2.45
C ALA A 121 2.62 -10.85 -1.55
N ARG A 122 2.87 -12.09 -1.98
CA ARG A 122 2.61 -13.29 -1.17
C ARG A 122 3.43 -13.27 0.12
N THR A 123 4.71 -12.91 0.03
CA THR A 123 5.58 -12.76 1.21
C THR A 123 5.09 -11.62 2.12
N GLY A 124 4.49 -10.56 1.58
CA GLY A 124 3.82 -9.47 2.31
C GLY A 124 2.45 -9.84 2.90
N GLY A 125 1.94 -11.05 2.62
CA GLY A 125 0.64 -11.50 3.11
C GLY A 125 -0.54 -10.96 2.32
N THR A 126 -0.35 -10.61 1.04
CA THR A 126 -1.41 -10.13 0.14
C THR A 126 -2.43 -11.22 -0.18
N ILE A 127 -3.70 -10.87 -0.13
CA ILE A 127 -4.84 -11.68 -0.57
C ILE A 127 -5.18 -11.26 -2.00
N PHE A 128 -5.16 -12.22 -2.94
CA PHE A 128 -5.46 -11.95 -4.34
C PHE A 128 -6.93 -12.19 -4.66
N HIS A 129 -7.51 -11.31 -5.47
CA HIS A 129 -8.92 -11.31 -5.83
C HIS A 129 -9.13 -11.20 -7.34
N GLN A 130 -9.96 -12.08 -7.92
CA GLN A 130 -10.47 -11.96 -9.29
C GLN A 130 -11.72 -11.09 -9.29
N ARG A 131 -11.68 -9.94 -10.00
CA ARG A 131 -12.83 -9.07 -10.15
C ARG A 131 -13.91 -9.72 -11.04
N GLY A 132 -15.18 -9.44 -10.70
CA GLY A 132 -16.31 -9.91 -11.49
C GLY A 132 -16.85 -11.31 -11.18
N ASN A 133 -16.19 -12.03 -10.26
CA ASN A 133 -16.69 -13.32 -9.80
C ASN A 133 -17.23 -13.19 -8.36
N HIS A 134 -18.51 -13.49 -8.15
CA HIS A 134 -19.16 -13.45 -6.84
C HIS A 134 -18.53 -14.44 -5.85
N ASP A 135 -18.15 -15.63 -6.32
CA ASP A 135 -17.49 -16.65 -5.50
C ASP A 135 -16.11 -16.19 -5.06
N SER A 136 -15.39 -15.46 -5.92
CA SER A 136 -14.12 -14.83 -5.58
C SER A 136 -14.27 -13.72 -4.52
N ALA A 137 -15.37 -12.95 -4.56
CA ALA A 137 -15.62 -11.92 -3.55
C ALA A 137 -15.92 -12.52 -2.17
N ALA A 138 -16.69 -13.61 -2.12
CA ALA A 138 -16.94 -14.36 -0.89
C ALA A 138 -15.65 -15.00 -0.36
N GLY A 139 -14.84 -15.59 -1.22
CA GLY A 139 -13.55 -16.17 -0.87
C GLY A 139 -12.57 -15.13 -0.31
N VAL A 140 -12.53 -13.92 -0.87
CA VAL A 140 -11.70 -12.82 -0.35
C VAL A 140 -12.16 -12.40 1.03
N ASN A 141 -13.48 -12.25 1.26
CA ASN A 141 -14.01 -11.91 2.58
C ASN A 141 -13.61 -12.98 3.61
N SER A 142 -13.73 -14.27 3.28
CA SER A 142 -13.33 -15.35 4.17
C SER A 142 -11.84 -15.32 4.53
N LEU A 143 -10.95 -15.04 3.55
CA LEU A 143 -9.53 -14.89 3.78
C LEU A 143 -9.20 -13.63 4.62
N MET A 144 -9.94 -12.55 4.45
CA MET A 144 -9.80 -11.36 5.30
C MET A 144 -10.21 -11.67 6.74
N VAL A 145 -11.35 -12.34 6.92
CA VAL A 145 -11.84 -12.79 8.25
C VAL A 145 -10.80 -13.66 8.93
N GLU A 146 -10.28 -14.68 8.25
CA GLU A 146 -9.22 -15.55 8.78
C GLU A 146 -8.00 -14.73 9.25
N ARG A 147 -7.53 -13.78 8.45
CA ARG A 147 -6.37 -12.93 8.79
C ARG A 147 -6.65 -12.06 10.02
N LEU A 148 -7.82 -11.45 10.08
CA LEU A 148 -8.24 -10.63 11.21
C LEU A 148 -8.38 -11.46 12.48
N GLN A 149 -8.96 -12.66 12.40
CA GLN A 149 -9.08 -13.59 13.55
C GLN A 149 -7.71 -14.03 14.08
N LEU A 150 -6.70 -14.13 13.21
CA LEU A 150 -5.30 -14.36 13.61
C LEU A 150 -4.61 -13.11 14.20
N GLY A 151 -5.36 -12.04 14.50
CA GLY A 151 -4.83 -10.80 15.06
C GLY A 151 -3.96 -10.01 14.11
N ARG A 152 -4.15 -10.13 12.79
CA ARG A 152 -3.34 -9.43 11.78
C ARG A 152 -4.10 -8.29 11.13
N ALA A 153 -3.39 -7.19 10.86
CA ALA A 153 -3.94 -6.06 10.11
C ALA A 153 -4.13 -6.43 8.63
N VAL A 154 -5.29 -6.05 8.09
CA VAL A 154 -5.61 -6.17 6.65
C VAL A 154 -5.95 -4.80 6.10
N THR A 155 -5.33 -4.42 4.98
CA THR A 155 -5.55 -3.13 4.32
C THR A 155 -6.37 -3.33 3.05
N ILE A 156 -7.40 -2.51 2.92
CA ILE A 156 -8.24 -2.41 1.74
C ILE A 156 -8.12 -1.02 1.11
N PHE A 157 -8.31 -0.96 -0.21
CA PHE A 157 -8.51 0.27 -0.96
C PHE A 157 -9.97 0.33 -1.42
N PRO A 158 -10.88 0.86 -0.57
CA PRO A 158 -12.31 0.69 -0.79
C PRO A 158 -12.88 1.52 -1.95
N GLU A 159 -12.07 2.38 -2.57
CA GLU A 159 -12.38 3.06 -3.83
C GLU A 159 -12.46 2.09 -5.03
N GLY A 160 -11.92 0.89 -4.89
CA GLY A 160 -11.94 -0.14 -5.92
C GLY A 160 -10.93 0.04 -7.05
N GLY A 161 -10.00 0.98 -6.96
CA GLY A 161 -8.88 1.18 -7.89
C GLY A 161 -8.45 2.62 -8.02
N ILE A 162 -7.31 2.83 -8.64
CA ILE A 162 -6.73 4.14 -8.90
C ILE A 162 -7.48 4.82 -10.04
N GLN A 163 -7.86 6.09 -9.86
CA GLN A 163 -8.37 6.97 -10.92
C GLN A 163 -7.55 8.26 -10.98
N PRO A 164 -6.72 8.43 -12.01
CA PRO A 164 -5.92 9.64 -12.17
C PRO A 164 -6.79 10.88 -12.33
N GLY A 165 -6.45 11.95 -11.61
CA GLY A 165 -7.08 13.26 -11.74
C GLY A 165 -8.54 13.36 -11.28
N ALA A 166 -9.08 12.31 -10.65
CA ALA A 166 -10.45 12.31 -10.13
C ALA A 166 -10.47 12.55 -8.61
N PRO A 167 -11.54 13.16 -8.07
CA PRO A 167 -11.76 13.23 -6.64
C PRO A 167 -11.83 11.83 -6.01
N MET A 168 -11.54 11.75 -4.71
CA MET A 168 -11.66 10.51 -3.95
C MET A 168 -13.08 9.94 -4.05
N ARG A 169 -13.18 8.72 -4.53
CA ARG A 169 -14.47 8.05 -4.75
C ARG A 169 -15.12 7.63 -3.45
N VAL A 170 -16.36 7.16 -3.57
CA VAL A 170 -17.07 6.52 -2.47
C VAL A 170 -16.33 5.25 -2.04
N PHE A 171 -16.31 4.99 -0.76
CA PHE A 171 -15.81 3.74 -0.21
C PHE A 171 -16.90 2.67 -0.31
N HIS A 172 -16.60 1.58 -1.01
CA HIS A 172 -17.55 0.49 -1.21
C HIS A 172 -17.80 -0.28 0.10
N ALA A 173 -18.99 -0.14 0.65
CA ALA A 173 -19.40 -0.73 1.94
C ALA A 173 -19.19 -2.26 2.01
N ARG A 174 -19.29 -2.98 0.87
CA ARG A 174 -19.03 -4.44 0.82
C ARG A 174 -17.63 -4.84 1.29
N MET A 175 -16.64 -3.95 1.15
CA MET A 175 -15.26 -4.23 1.57
C MET A 175 -15.05 -4.17 3.08
N PHE A 176 -16.03 -3.64 3.82
CA PHE A 176 -16.00 -3.56 5.28
C PHE A 176 -16.68 -4.76 5.96
N LYS A 177 -17.20 -5.71 5.15
CA LYS A 177 -17.92 -6.89 5.69
C LYS A 177 -17.04 -7.69 6.65
N ALA A 178 -15.78 -7.91 6.34
CA ALA A 178 -14.88 -8.69 7.19
C ALA A 178 -14.70 -8.06 8.59
N ALA A 179 -14.65 -6.72 8.69
CA ALA A 179 -14.56 -6.06 9.99
C ALA A 179 -15.83 -6.25 10.83
N VAL A 180 -17.00 -6.21 10.19
CA VAL A 180 -18.29 -6.48 10.86
C VAL A 180 -18.37 -7.94 11.29
N ASP A 181 -18.01 -8.88 10.41
CA ASP A 181 -18.06 -10.32 10.69
C ASP A 181 -17.15 -10.71 11.88
N VAL A 182 -16.02 -10.02 12.05
CA VAL A 182 -15.06 -10.28 13.15
C VAL A 182 -15.30 -9.40 14.38
N GLY A 183 -15.99 -8.27 14.22
CA GLY A 183 -16.15 -7.26 15.27
C GLY A 183 -14.87 -6.46 15.53
N CYS A 184 -13.91 -6.43 14.57
CA CYS A 184 -12.65 -5.71 14.74
C CYS A 184 -12.77 -4.25 14.30
N PRO A 185 -11.96 -3.33 14.88
CA PRO A 185 -12.00 -1.92 14.51
C PRO A 185 -11.61 -1.69 13.03
N VAL A 186 -12.15 -0.61 12.47
CA VAL A 186 -11.73 -0.06 11.17
C VAL A 186 -10.85 1.15 11.44
N GLN A 187 -9.62 1.15 10.93
CA GLN A 187 -8.73 2.30 11.00
C GLN A 187 -8.65 2.99 9.64
N PRO A 188 -9.15 4.23 9.50
CA PRO A 188 -8.93 5.03 8.30
C PRO A 188 -7.45 5.42 8.19
N VAL A 189 -6.90 5.34 6.98
CA VAL A 189 -5.51 5.71 6.70
C VAL A 189 -5.47 6.65 5.50
N ALA A 190 -4.98 7.86 5.70
CA ALA A 190 -4.80 8.80 4.60
C ALA A 190 -3.37 8.71 4.05
N VAL A 191 -3.25 8.46 2.75
CA VAL A 191 -1.98 8.51 2.02
C VAL A 191 -1.97 9.79 1.18
N ARG A 192 -0.88 10.54 1.28
CA ARG A 192 -0.70 11.79 0.56
C ARG A 192 0.74 11.90 0.06
N TYR A 193 0.92 12.37 -1.15
CA TYR A 193 2.24 12.63 -1.70
C TYR A 193 2.47 14.12 -1.82
N MET A 194 3.55 14.61 -1.21
CA MET A 194 3.84 16.04 -1.13
C MET A 194 5.18 16.35 -1.76
N ARG A 195 5.23 17.46 -2.51
CA ARG A 195 6.46 18.01 -3.06
C ARG A 195 6.37 19.53 -3.06
N ASP A 196 7.41 20.18 -2.53
CA ASP A 196 7.50 21.64 -2.47
C ASP A 196 6.25 22.27 -1.81
N GLY A 197 5.74 21.62 -0.76
CA GLY A 197 4.56 22.07 0.01
C GLY A 197 3.21 21.87 -0.69
N LYS A 198 3.16 21.17 -1.83
CA LYS A 198 1.93 20.92 -2.60
C LYS A 198 1.71 19.43 -2.82
N VAL A 199 0.45 19.06 -3.02
CA VAL A 199 0.10 17.68 -3.41
C VAL A 199 0.76 17.35 -4.76
N ASP A 200 1.46 16.23 -4.80
CA ASP A 200 2.19 15.76 -5.96
C ASP A 200 1.36 14.74 -6.75
N GLU A 201 0.39 15.22 -7.51
CA GLU A 201 -0.51 14.41 -8.32
C GLU A 201 0.24 13.53 -9.36
N ALA A 202 1.45 13.94 -9.75
CA ALA A 202 2.22 13.20 -10.73
C ALA A 202 2.79 11.87 -10.18
N VAL A 203 2.57 11.52 -8.92
CA VAL A 203 2.82 10.16 -8.40
C VAL A 203 1.79 9.17 -8.96
N SER A 204 0.56 9.61 -9.19
CA SER A 204 -0.48 8.80 -9.80
C SER A 204 -0.17 8.47 -11.27
N PHE A 205 -0.97 7.62 -11.88
CA PHE A 205 -0.95 7.38 -13.31
C PHE A 205 -1.41 8.63 -14.08
N ARG A 206 -0.93 8.79 -15.29
CA ARG A 206 -1.57 9.66 -16.28
C ARG A 206 -2.69 8.90 -16.99
N VAL A 207 -3.63 9.61 -17.54
CA VAL A 207 -4.70 8.97 -18.35
C VAL A 207 -4.07 8.16 -19.49
N GLY A 208 -4.43 6.89 -19.60
CA GLY A 208 -3.89 5.98 -20.61
C GLY A 208 -2.44 5.50 -20.37
N GLU A 209 -1.82 5.87 -19.25
CA GLU A 209 -0.44 5.46 -18.94
C GLU A 209 -0.36 3.99 -18.53
N SER A 210 0.52 3.23 -19.18
CA SER A 210 0.80 1.84 -18.80
C SER A 210 1.63 1.77 -17.51
N MET A 211 1.57 0.61 -16.83
CA MET A 211 2.37 0.36 -15.63
C MET A 211 3.88 0.52 -15.88
N ALA A 212 4.38 0.05 -17.03
CA ALA A 212 5.80 0.14 -17.36
C ALA A 212 6.26 1.60 -17.55
N VAL A 213 5.45 2.40 -18.24
CA VAL A 213 5.75 3.83 -18.45
C VAL A 213 5.70 4.58 -17.12
N ASN A 214 4.70 4.33 -16.28
CA ASN A 214 4.61 4.92 -14.95
C ASN A 214 5.82 4.54 -14.09
N PHE A 215 6.20 3.27 -14.07
CA PHE A 215 7.36 2.77 -13.34
C PHE A 215 8.64 3.51 -13.72
N CYS A 216 8.95 3.62 -15.02
CA CYS A 216 10.13 4.36 -15.51
C CYS A 216 10.05 5.84 -15.15
N ARG A 217 8.86 6.43 -15.28
CA ARG A 217 8.62 7.83 -14.92
C ARG A 217 8.87 8.08 -13.43
N GLN A 218 8.41 7.21 -12.54
CA GLN A 218 8.65 7.35 -11.10
C GLN A 218 10.15 7.27 -10.76
N LEU A 219 10.93 6.43 -11.42
CA LEU A 219 12.39 6.37 -11.22
C LEU A 219 13.10 7.69 -11.62
N ALA A 220 12.62 8.39 -12.66
CA ALA A 220 13.19 9.64 -13.13
C ALA A 220 12.81 10.87 -12.28
N ARG A 221 11.77 10.77 -11.44
CA ARG A 221 11.19 11.92 -10.72
C ARG A 221 12.07 12.43 -9.58
N PRO A 222 11.94 13.70 -9.18
CA PRO A 222 12.50 14.21 -7.93
C PRO A 222 11.99 13.45 -6.71
N LYS A 223 12.63 13.66 -5.56
CA LYS A 223 12.16 13.12 -4.29
C LYS A 223 10.77 13.69 -3.95
N THR A 224 9.93 12.83 -3.39
CA THR A 224 8.56 13.15 -2.95
C THR A 224 8.39 12.66 -1.52
N VAL A 225 7.75 13.44 -0.68
CA VAL A 225 7.36 13.02 0.67
C VAL A 225 6.09 12.20 0.56
N ALA A 226 6.14 10.96 1.02
CA ALA A 226 4.98 10.09 1.15
C ALA A 226 4.49 10.15 2.60
N GLU A 227 3.40 10.85 2.83
CA GLU A 227 2.76 10.97 4.14
C GLU A 227 1.76 9.84 4.32
N VAL A 228 1.86 9.17 5.47
CA VAL A 228 0.89 8.15 5.91
C VAL A 228 0.34 8.59 7.26
N HIS A 229 -0.96 8.81 7.31
CA HIS A 229 -1.65 9.24 8.51
C HIS A 229 -2.58 8.14 9.00
N PHE A 230 -2.23 7.52 10.12
CA PHE A 230 -3.12 6.61 10.85
C PHE A 230 -4.09 7.45 11.67
N LEU A 231 -5.37 7.39 11.30
CA LEU A 231 -6.43 8.18 11.94
C LEU A 231 -7.09 7.38 13.05
N PRO A 232 -7.88 8.01 13.93
CA PRO A 232 -8.59 7.31 15.00
C PRO A 232 -9.44 6.16 14.46
N SER A 233 -9.38 5.02 15.13
CA SER A 233 -10.14 3.82 14.75
C SER A 233 -11.63 4.00 15.04
N ILE A 234 -12.46 3.41 14.19
CA ILE A 234 -13.91 3.36 14.30
C ILE A 234 -14.29 1.94 14.77
N SER A 235 -15.07 1.81 15.84
CA SER A 235 -15.59 0.51 16.27
C SER A 235 -16.51 -0.06 15.21
N ALA A 236 -16.35 -1.37 14.90
CA ALA A 236 -17.29 -2.06 14.03
C ALA A 236 -18.39 -2.82 14.79
N LEU A 237 -18.36 -2.81 16.14
CA LEU A 237 -19.38 -3.43 16.96
C LEU A 237 -20.73 -2.75 16.73
N ASP A 238 -21.71 -3.54 16.36
CA ASP A 238 -23.10 -3.11 16.11
C ASP A 238 -23.26 -2.00 15.07
N GLN A 239 -22.25 -1.84 14.19
CA GLN A 239 -22.27 -0.82 13.14
C GLN A 239 -22.54 -1.45 11.76
N PRO A 240 -23.50 -0.88 11.00
CA PRO A 240 -23.67 -1.26 9.61
C PRO A 240 -22.41 -0.95 8.79
N ARG A 241 -22.00 -1.88 7.92
CA ARG A 241 -20.86 -1.70 7.01
C ARG A 241 -20.90 -0.40 6.20
N ARG A 242 -22.07 0.18 5.94
CA ARG A 242 -22.25 1.44 5.23
C ARG A 242 -21.78 2.61 6.08
N VAL A 243 -22.12 2.63 7.36
CA VAL A 243 -21.69 3.66 8.31
C VAL A 243 -20.17 3.64 8.46
N LEU A 244 -19.57 2.45 8.57
CA LEU A 244 -18.12 2.30 8.61
C LEU A 244 -17.43 2.84 7.36
N ALA A 245 -17.98 2.58 6.18
CA ALA A 245 -17.43 3.05 4.91
C ALA A 245 -17.52 4.58 4.78
N GLU A 246 -18.67 5.15 5.13
CA GLU A 246 -18.90 6.60 5.10
C GLU A 246 -18.02 7.33 6.12
N GLY A 247 -17.95 6.83 7.36
CA GLY A 247 -17.10 7.39 8.42
C GLY A 247 -15.61 7.32 8.09
N ALA A 248 -15.14 6.17 7.59
CA ALA A 248 -13.75 6.00 7.17
C ALA A 248 -13.40 6.94 6.01
N ARG A 249 -14.28 7.06 5.01
CA ARG A 249 -14.09 7.99 3.88
C ARG A 249 -14.02 9.45 4.35
N ALA A 250 -14.97 9.87 5.19
CA ALA A 250 -15.01 11.25 5.70
C ALA A 250 -13.70 11.59 6.44
N ALA A 251 -13.23 10.71 7.31
CA ALA A 251 -11.97 10.91 8.04
C ALA A 251 -10.77 11.03 7.08
N VAL A 252 -10.68 10.15 6.07
CA VAL A 252 -9.59 10.17 5.09
C VAL A 252 -9.62 11.44 4.25
N ILE A 253 -10.77 11.88 3.76
CA ILE A 253 -10.92 13.12 2.97
C ILE A 253 -10.49 14.34 3.79
N THR A 254 -11.02 14.49 5.00
CA THR A 254 -10.66 15.61 5.88
C THR A 254 -9.16 15.72 6.07
N ARG A 255 -8.47 14.58 6.22
CA ARG A 255 -7.01 14.58 6.36
C ARG A 255 -6.28 14.79 5.04
N TYR A 256 -6.83 14.31 3.92
CA TYR A 256 -6.22 14.46 2.59
C TYR A 256 -6.24 15.92 2.11
N GLU A 257 -7.28 16.66 2.43
CA GLU A 257 -7.50 18.05 2.01
C GLU A 257 -6.86 19.09 2.96
N SER A 258 -6.49 18.70 4.19
CA SER A 258 -5.80 19.55 5.17
C SER A 258 -4.29 19.66 4.88
#